data_aee20497ac8a356720084d3b1ee16318
#
_entry.id   aee20497ac8a356720084d3b1ee16318
#
_cell.length_a   1.000
_cell.length_b   1.000
_cell.length_c   1.000
_cell.angle_alpha   90.00
_cell.angle_beta   90.00
_cell.angle_gamma   90.00
#
_symmetry.space_group_name_H-M   'P 1'
#
loop_
_entity.id
_entity.type
_entity.pdbx_description
1 polymer ?
#
loop_
_entity_poly.entity_id
_entity_poly.type
_entity_poly.pdbx_seq_one_letter_code
_entity_poly.pdbx_strand_id
1 'polypeptide(L)'
;MESKNPYCNLCGSNNIKQLTPFQKERLYRCQKCHLVFRWPLPENDMILNQVEKHYTEADPHQSVASAKNKFFNKLLEHLENKYAPQERELLDVGCGYGYFMQLASERGWRAHGIEIMEKGCLYIKEKLNFPVYKGDLIEADYAQQSFDVISLLDVLVMCPDPLLTLKKAYLLLKKKGVVAIRLRNYYFQRIIHQVYHYGGWLFSKWKIPNPSVFHLYSFSPSTIKKMLLKAGFNNIKIKNSYLTTGDPYGIVKSSFLAKITKVLTYYSTQLLYYFSFGKIILGPSLLVIANK
;
A
#
# COMPACT_ATOMS: atom_id res chain seq x y z
N MET A 1 -27.18 3.90 -8.21
CA MET A 1 -27.11 3.71 -9.68
C MET A 1 -25.64 3.86 -10.08
N GLU A 2 -24.95 2.76 -10.33
CA GLU A 2 -23.58 2.81 -10.84
C GLU A 2 -23.61 3.39 -12.26
N SER A 3 -22.76 4.38 -12.52
CA SER A 3 -22.62 4.92 -13.87
C SER A 3 -22.16 3.79 -14.80
N LYS A 4 -22.89 3.53 -15.86
CA LYS A 4 -22.58 2.47 -16.84
C LYS A 4 -21.21 2.62 -17.51
N ASN A 5 -20.57 3.77 -17.38
CA ASN A 5 -19.28 4.09 -17.98
C ASN A 5 -18.22 4.37 -16.91
N PRO A 6 -16.99 3.84 -17.05
CA PRO A 6 -15.90 4.11 -16.12
C PRO A 6 -15.51 5.59 -16.13
N TYR A 7 -15.19 6.13 -14.97
CA TYR A 7 -14.60 7.47 -14.81
C TYR A 7 -13.38 7.41 -13.87
N CYS A 8 -12.49 8.36 -14.02
CA CYS A 8 -11.24 8.39 -13.25
C CYS A 8 -11.44 9.04 -11.88
N ASN A 9 -11.26 8.28 -10.80
CA ASN A 9 -11.34 8.78 -9.41
C ASN A 9 -10.38 9.96 -9.15
N LEU A 10 -9.21 10.00 -9.80
CA LEU A 10 -8.25 11.08 -9.60
C LEU A 10 -8.65 12.40 -10.28
N CYS A 11 -9.09 12.38 -11.54
CA CYS A 11 -9.30 13.63 -12.31
C CYS A 11 -10.73 13.80 -12.85
N GLY A 12 -11.64 12.86 -12.60
CA GLY A 12 -13.02 12.91 -13.08
C GLY A 12 -13.19 12.66 -14.59
N SER A 13 -12.12 12.42 -15.35
CA SER A 13 -12.18 12.28 -16.80
C SER A 13 -12.82 10.97 -17.22
N ASN A 14 -13.68 11.03 -18.25
CA ASN A 14 -14.26 9.87 -18.93
C ASN A 14 -13.40 9.41 -20.13
N ASN A 15 -12.30 10.09 -20.44
CA ASN A 15 -11.36 9.67 -21.48
C ASN A 15 -10.48 8.54 -20.95
N ILE A 16 -10.96 7.32 -21.08
CA ILE A 16 -10.44 6.11 -20.47
C ILE A 16 -10.22 5.05 -21.54
N LYS A 17 -9.05 4.42 -21.51
CA LYS A 17 -8.72 3.31 -22.40
C LYS A 17 -8.64 2.03 -21.60
N GLN A 18 -9.33 0.99 -22.05
CA GLN A 18 -9.15 -0.35 -21.51
C GLN A 18 -7.75 -0.85 -21.88
N LEU A 19 -7.04 -1.36 -20.91
CA LEU A 19 -5.79 -2.09 -21.15
C LEU A 19 -6.13 -3.52 -21.59
N THR A 20 -5.25 -4.12 -22.39
CA THR A 20 -5.38 -5.54 -22.76
C THR A 20 -5.53 -6.38 -21.50
N PRO A 21 -6.33 -7.46 -21.55
CA PRO A 21 -6.68 -8.21 -20.35
C PRO A 21 -5.44 -8.69 -19.63
N PHE A 22 -5.25 -8.11 -18.44
CA PHE A 22 -4.26 -8.55 -17.49
C PHE A 22 -4.95 -9.62 -16.63
N GLN A 23 -4.76 -10.88 -16.97
CA GLN A 23 -5.42 -12.02 -16.32
C GLN A 23 -6.97 -11.96 -16.52
N LYS A 24 -7.74 -12.21 -15.45
CA LYS A 24 -9.22 -12.15 -15.47
C LYS A 24 -9.78 -10.75 -15.22
N GLU A 25 -8.94 -9.75 -14.94
CA GLU A 25 -9.36 -8.43 -14.46
C GLU A 25 -9.41 -7.40 -15.61
N ARG A 26 -10.46 -6.59 -15.61
CA ARG A 26 -10.60 -5.47 -16.54
C ARG A 26 -9.93 -4.23 -15.97
N LEU A 27 -8.73 -3.92 -16.46
CA LEU A 27 -7.99 -2.72 -16.08
C LEU A 27 -8.21 -1.61 -17.12
N TYR A 28 -8.33 -0.41 -16.60
CA TYR A 28 -8.50 0.80 -17.39
C TYR A 28 -7.42 1.82 -17.04
N ARG A 29 -7.03 2.62 -18.03
CA ARG A 29 -6.08 3.73 -17.85
C ARG A 29 -6.73 5.03 -18.27
N CYS A 30 -6.71 6.02 -17.38
CA CYS A 30 -7.10 7.38 -17.71
C CYS A 30 -6.08 8.00 -18.68
N GLN A 31 -6.55 8.54 -19.81
CA GLN A 31 -5.68 9.15 -20.80
C GLN A 31 -5.20 10.55 -20.37
N LYS A 32 -5.91 11.22 -19.43
CA LYS A 32 -5.57 12.55 -18.93
C LYS A 32 -4.52 12.49 -17.80
N CYS A 33 -4.72 11.69 -16.77
CA CYS A 33 -3.83 11.66 -15.59
C CYS A 33 -2.97 10.42 -15.49
N HIS A 34 -3.25 9.39 -16.28
CA HIS A 34 -2.58 8.09 -16.37
C HIS A 34 -2.78 7.15 -15.16
N LEU A 35 -3.75 7.44 -14.27
CA LEU A 35 -4.14 6.49 -13.23
C LEU A 35 -4.67 5.21 -13.88
N VAL A 36 -4.23 4.07 -13.36
CA VAL A 36 -4.73 2.74 -13.75
C VAL A 36 -5.60 2.20 -12.64
N PHE A 37 -6.76 1.68 -13.00
CA PHE A 37 -7.74 1.17 -12.05
C PHE A 37 -8.59 0.06 -12.65
N ARG A 38 -9.19 -0.74 -11.78
CA ARG A 38 -10.15 -1.78 -12.11
C ARG A 38 -11.54 -1.19 -12.28
N TRP A 39 -12.32 -1.71 -13.26
CA TRP A 39 -13.73 -1.36 -13.43
C TRP A 39 -14.52 -2.56 -13.98
N PRO A 40 -15.77 -2.83 -13.50
CA PRO A 40 -16.37 -2.18 -12.32
C PRO A 40 -15.58 -2.49 -11.05
N LEU A 41 -15.72 -1.63 -10.05
CA LEU A 41 -15.19 -1.92 -8.72
C LEU A 41 -15.98 -3.10 -8.14
N PRO A 42 -15.32 -4.05 -7.47
CA PRO A 42 -16.02 -5.13 -6.78
C PRO A 42 -16.82 -4.56 -5.60
N GLU A 43 -17.85 -5.27 -5.21
CA GLU A 43 -18.61 -4.97 -3.98
C GLU A 43 -17.72 -5.11 -2.73
N ASN A 44 -18.05 -4.40 -1.67
CA ASN A 44 -17.27 -4.37 -0.43
C ASN A 44 -17.03 -5.78 0.14
N ASP A 45 -18.02 -6.66 0.10
CA ASP A 45 -17.89 -8.04 0.57
C ASP A 45 -16.89 -8.84 -0.25
N MET A 46 -16.79 -8.60 -1.55
CA MET A 46 -15.77 -9.23 -2.38
C MET A 46 -14.36 -8.69 -2.07
N ILE A 47 -14.25 -7.41 -1.73
CA ILE A 47 -12.97 -6.81 -1.29
C ILE A 47 -12.57 -7.45 0.04
N LEU A 48 -13.47 -7.53 1.02
CA LEU A 48 -13.23 -8.12 2.32
C LEU A 48 -12.80 -9.60 2.19
N ASN A 49 -13.55 -10.40 1.42
CA ASN A 49 -13.21 -11.79 1.15
C ASN A 49 -11.83 -11.94 0.49
N GLN A 50 -11.45 -11.01 -0.38
CA GLN A 50 -10.15 -11.01 -1.02
C GLN A 50 -9.03 -10.68 -0.03
N VAL A 51 -9.25 -9.75 0.89
CA VAL A 51 -8.32 -9.38 1.95
C VAL A 51 -8.16 -10.55 2.94
N GLU A 52 -9.25 -11.17 3.40
CA GLU A 52 -9.20 -12.31 4.33
C GLU A 52 -8.44 -13.51 3.76
N LYS A 53 -8.56 -13.78 2.46
CA LYS A 53 -7.81 -14.83 1.77
C LYS A 53 -6.29 -14.63 1.80
N HIS A 54 -5.82 -13.41 2.02
CA HIS A 54 -4.40 -13.13 2.18
C HIS A 54 -3.84 -13.55 3.54
N TYR A 55 -4.69 -13.77 4.54
CA TYR A 55 -4.27 -14.16 5.89
C TYR A 55 -4.57 -15.66 6.14
N THR A 56 -3.85 -16.53 5.41
CA THR A 56 -4.02 -17.98 5.46
C THR A 56 -3.13 -18.67 6.48
N GLU A 57 -2.16 -17.97 7.05
CA GLU A 57 -1.22 -18.50 8.03
C GLU A 57 -1.91 -18.75 9.39
N ALA A 58 -1.40 -19.73 10.12
CA ALA A 58 -1.93 -20.06 11.45
C ALA A 58 -1.72 -18.91 12.47
N ASP A 59 -0.63 -18.15 12.31
CA ASP A 59 -0.35 -16.93 13.06
C ASP A 59 -0.02 -15.78 12.09
N PRO A 60 -1.05 -15.02 11.63
CA PRO A 60 -0.84 -13.91 10.70
C PRO A 60 0.02 -12.78 11.28
N HIS A 61 -0.06 -12.53 12.60
CA HIS A 61 0.76 -11.51 13.25
C HIS A 61 2.25 -11.85 13.15
N GLN A 62 2.63 -13.08 13.50
CA GLN A 62 4.01 -13.56 13.40
C GLN A 62 4.50 -13.64 11.95
N SER A 63 3.62 -13.99 11.01
CA SER A 63 3.95 -14.00 9.59
C SER A 63 4.31 -12.60 9.08
N VAL A 64 3.52 -11.57 9.44
CA VAL A 64 3.82 -10.17 9.12
C VAL A 64 5.10 -9.72 9.83
N ALA A 65 5.29 -10.11 11.09
CA ALA A 65 6.50 -9.83 11.86
C ALA A 65 7.74 -10.31 11.12
N SER A 66 7.78 -11.58 10.74
CA SER A 66 8.93 -12.18 10.05
C SER A 66 9.24 -11.52 8.71
N ALA A 67 8.22 -11.09 7.98
CA ALA A 67 8.35 -10.52 6.64
C ALA A 67 8.62 -9.02 6.62
N LYS A 68 8.06 -8.25 7.53
CA LYS A 68 8.04 -6.78 7.48
C LYS A 68 8.78 -6.08 8.63
N ASN A 69 9.26 -6.79 9.66
CA ASN A 69 9.92 -6.19 10.82
C ASN A 69 11.00 -5.17 10.44
N LYS A 70 11.94 -5.57 9.58
CA LYS A 70 13.03 -4.69 9.13
C LYS A 70 12.53 -3.44 8.39
N PHE A 71 11.47 -3.57 7.61
CA PHE A 71 10.83 -2.45 6.91
C PHE A 71 10.18 -1.50 7.92
N PHE A 72 9.40 -2.01 8.86
CA PHE A 72 8.68 -1.21 9.84
C PHE A 72 9.62 -0.45 10.77
N ASN A 73 10.66 -1.11 11.29
CA ASN A 73 11.67 -0.44 12.12
C ASN A 73 12.37 0.71 11.38
N LYS A 74 12.78 0.51 10.11
CA LYS A 74 13.36 1.59 9.31
C LYS A 74 12.39 2.71 9.01
N LEU A 75 11.10 2.42 8.87
CA LEU A 75 10.07 3.44 8.67
C LEU A 75 9.90 4.27 9.95
N LEU A 76 9.75 3.63 11.12
CA LEU A 76 9.62 4.31 12.41
C LEU A 76 10.84 5.18 12.68
N GLU A 77 12.06 4.65 12.54
CA GLU A 77 13.29 5.40 12.67
C GLU A 77 13.34 6.63 11.76
N HIS A 78 12.91 6.48 10.50
CA HIS A 78 12.85 7.60 9.56
C HIS A 78 11.83 8.66 9.98
N LEU A 79 10.67 8.25 10.50
CA LEU A 79 9.62 9.16 10.97
C LEU A 79 10.08 9.92 12.21
N GLU A 80 10.70 9.23 13.17
CA GLU A 80 11.24 9.82 14.41
C GLU A 80 12.35 10.82 14.14
N ASN A 81 13.36 10.44 13.36
CA ASN A 81 14.52 11.27 13.11
C ASN A 81 14.23 12.48 12.24
N LYS A 82 13.28 12.36 11.30
CA LYS A 82 13.06 13.41 10.29
C LYS A 82 11.91 14.33 10.59
N TYR A 83 10.91 13.87 11.31
CA TYR A 83 9.70 14.62 11.56
C TYR A 83 9.52 14.94 13.06
N ALA A 84 10.28 14.26 13.93
CA ALA A 84 10.35 14.49 15.38
C ALA A 84 8.99 14.83 16.01
N PRO A 85 7.99 13.96 15.89
CA PRO A 85 6.65 14.23 16.38
C PRO A 85 6.67 14.44 17.89
N GLN A 86 5.98 15.47 18.37
CA GLN A 86 6.02 15.86 19.79
C GLN A 86 5.23 14.90 20.68
N GLU A 87 4.03 14.51 20.25
CA GLU A 87 3.12 13.69 21.04
C GLU A 87 3.10 12.21 20.62
N ARG A 88 3.66 11.91 19.47
CA ARG A 88 3.77 10.56 18.89
C ARG A 88 2.43 9.82 18.75
N GLU A 89 1.39 10.54 18.33
CA GLU A 89 0.09 9.95 17.98
C GLU A 89 0.15 9.33 16.57
N LEU A 90 -0.08 8.03 16.47
CA LEU A 90 -0.03 7.27 15.22
C LEU A 90 -1.38 6.61 14.96
N LEU A 91 -1.90 6.76 13.72
CA LEU A 91 -3.04 6.00 13.22
C LEU A 91 -2.56 5.07 12.09
N ASP A 92 -2.70 3.76 12.28
CA ASP A 92 -2.40 2.75 11.26
C ASP A 92 -3.70 2.30 10.57
N VAL A 93 -3.87 2.71 9.31
CA VAL A 93 -5.06 2.40 8.51
C VAL A 93 -4.83 1.09 7.76
N GLY A 94 -5.73 0.12 7.94
CA GLY A 94 -5.57 -1.26 7.50
C GLY A 94 -4.46 -1.96 8.28
N CYS A 95 -4.53 -1.86 9.61
CA CYS A 95 -3.48 -2.33 10.52
C CYS A 95 -3.35 -3.86 10.58
N GLY A 96 -4.28 -4.62 9.94
CA GLY A 96 -4.27 -6.07 9.95
C GLY A 96 -4.34 -6.65 11.37
N TYR A 97 -3.31 -7.39 11.76
CA TYR A 97 -3.18 -7.94 13.11
C TYR A 97 -2.33 -7.07 14.06
N GLY A 98 -2.12 -5.78 13.75
CA GLY A 98 -1.56 -4.79 14.67
C GLY A 98 -0.04 -4.82 14.86
N TYR A 99 0.72 -5.58 14.09
CA TYR A 99 2.17 -5.70 14.32
C TYR A 99 2.92 -4.37 14.18
N PHE A 100 2.57 -3.51 13.23
CA PHE A 100 3.18 -2.19 13.10
C PHE A 100 2.84 -1.29 14.30
N MET A 101 1.60 -1.36 14.79
CA MET A 101 1.16 -0.65 15.99
C MET A 101 1.96 -1.10 17.23
N GLN A 102 2.20 -2.42 17.38
CA GLN A 102 3.00 -2.96 18.47
C GLN A 102 4.43 -2.40 18.44
N LEU A 103 5.12 -2.47 17.30
CA LEU A 103 6.47 -1.92 17.14
C LEU A 103 6.52 -0.41 17.40
N ALA A 104 5.50 0.34 17.00
CA ALA A 104 5.40 1.76 17.28
C ALA A 104 5.25 2.01 18.78
N SER A 105 4.39 1.25 19.45
CA SER A 105 4.17 1.37 20.90
C SER A 105 5.44 1.06 21.70
N GLU A 106 6.20 0.03 21.32
CA GLU A 106 7.51 -0.30 21.93
C GLU A 106 8.53 0.85 21.80
N ARG A 107 8.31 1.77 20.87
CA ARG A 107 9.12 2.98 20.64
C ARG A 107 8.48 4.25 21.23
N GLY A 108 7.43 4.10 22.04
CA GLY A 108 6.77 5.20 22.75
C GLY A 108 5.72 5.96 21.94
N TRP A 109 5.17 5.36 20.87
CA TRP A 109 4.03 5.91 20.15
C TRP A 109 2.71 5.50 20.79
N ARG A 110 1.73 6.39 20.82
CA ARG A 110 0.33 6.07 21.09
C ARG A 110 -0.31 5.64 19.76
N ALA A 111 -0.45 4.33 19.58
CA ALA A 111 -0.89 3.73 18.34
C ALA A 111 -2.39 3.41 18.35
N HIS A 112 -3.09 3.85 17.32
CA HIS A 112 -4.49 3.56 17.04
C HIS A 112 -4.58 2.80 15.72
N GLY A 113 -5.56 1.91 15.58
CA GLY A 113 -5.77 1.12 14.37
C GLY A 113 -7.13 1.34 13.71
N ILE A 114 -7.17 1.14 12.40
CA ILE A 114 -8.41 0.95 11.64
C ILE A 114 -8.24 -0.33 10.84
N GLU A 115 -9.24 -1.23 10.92
CA GLU A 115 -9.20 -2.51 10.19
C GLU A 115 -10.62 -2.95 9.83
N ILE A 116 -10.80 -3.46 8.60
CA ILE A 116 -12.09 -3.97 8.12
C ILE A 116 -12.35 -5.41 8.56
N MET A 117 -11.29 -6.21 8.74
CA MET A 117 -11.40 -7.60 9.14
C MET A 117 -11.73 -7.72 10.63
N GLU A 118 -12.82 -8.42 10.94
CA GLU A 118 -13.22 -8.67 12.32
C GLU A 118 -12.16 -9.44 13.12
N LYS A 119 -11.58 -10.49 12.52
CA LYS A 119 -10.53 -11.30 13.15
C LYS A 119 -9.30 -10.47 13.55
N GLY A 120 -8.88 -9.53 12.70
CA GLY A 120 -7.80 -8.59 13.00
C GLY A 120 -8.14 -7.70 14.18
N CYS A 121 -9.34 -7.10 14.17
CA CYS A 121 -9.81 -6.24 15.26
C CYS A 121 -9.89 -6.99 16.60
N LEU A 122 -10.43 -8.21 16.62
CA LEU A 122 -10.51 -9.04 17.82
C LEU A 122 -9.11 -9.37 18.35
N TYR A 123 -8.20 -9.79 17.48
CA TYR A 123 -6.82 -10.08 17.87
C TYR A 123 -6.15 -8.86 18.53
N ILE A 124 -6.28 -7.67 17.91
CA ILE A 124 -5.70 -6.43 18.43
C ILE A 124 -6.27 -6.10 19.80
N LYS A 125 -7.58 -6.19 19.99
CA LYS A 125 -8.23 -5.90 21.27
C LYS A 125 -7.83 -6.88 22.37
N GLU A 126 -7.89 -8.18 22.08
CA GLU A 126 -7.71 -9.23 23.08
C GLU A 126 -6.24 -9.55 23.38
N LYS A 127 -5.37 -9.48 22.40
CA LYS A 127 -3.97 -9.90 22.53
C LYS A 127 -3.00 -8.74 22.67
N LEU A 128 -3.28 -7.60 22.04
CA LEU A 128 -2.37 -6.46 22.04
C LEU A 128 -2.90 -5.28 22.87
N ASN A 129 -4.20 -5.28 23.20
CA ASN A 129 -4.86 -4.22 24.00
C ASN A 129 -4.68 -2.81 23.40
N PHE A 130 -4.75 -2.69 22.05
CA PHE A 130 -4.73 -1.38 21.39
C PHE A 130 -6.13 -0.92 20.98
N PRO A 131 -6.38 0.39 20.94
CA PRO A 131 -7.59 0.95 20.36
C PRO A 131 -7.63 0.67 18.86
N VAL A 132 -8.70 0.01 18.39
CA VAL A 132 -8.93 -0.27 16.98
C VAL A 132 -10.39 -0.04 16.62
N TYR A 133 -10.62 0.71 15.55
CA TYR A 133 -11.91 0.90 14.92
C TYR A 133 -12.11 -0.17 13.83
N LYS A 134 -13.26 -0.88 13.88
CA LYS A 134 -13.65 -1.83 12.83
C LYS A 134 -14.40 -1.08 11.74
N GLY A 135 -13.82 -0.96 10.55
CA GLY A 135 -14.44 -0.28 9.41
C GLY A 135 -13.43 0.41 8.51
N ASP A 136 -13.94 1.38 7.73
CA ASP A 136 -13.15 2.22 6.82
C ASP A 136 -12.74 3.54 7.51
N LEU A 137 -11.62 4.12 7.08
CA LEU A 137 -11.15 5.42 7.57
C LEU A 137 -12.18 6.54 7.35
N ILE A 138 -12.95 6.46 6.26
CA ILE A 138 -13.94 7.49 5.90
C ILE A 138 -15.04 7.56 6.96
N GLU A 139 -15.46 6.41 7.50
CA GLU A 139 -16.52 6.26 8.49
C GLU A 139 -16.04 6.47 9.93
N ALA A 140 -14.72 6.35 10.17
CA ALA A 140 -14.17 6.45 11.51
C ALA A 140 -14.35 7.85 12.10
N ASP A 141 -14.92 7.90 13.32
CA ASP A 141 -15.18 9.15 14.05
C ASP A 141 -14.00 9.54 14.95
N TYR A 142 -12.92 9.99 14.32
CA TYR A 142 -11.80 10.62 15.02
C TYR A 142 -11.88 12.13 14.89
N ALA A 143 -11.48 12.84 15.96
CA ALA A 143 -11.39 14.29 15.92
C ALA A 143 -10.36 14.76 14.88
N GLN A 144 -10.62 15.90 14.25
CA GLN A 144 -9.65 16.49 13.34
C GLN A 144 -8.35 16.87 14.07
N GLN A 145 -7.23 16.82 13.36
CA GLN A 145 -5.92 17.19 13.88
C GLN A 145 -5.50 16.38 15.14
N SER A 146 -5.82 15.08 15.16
CA SER A 146 -5.50 14.19 16.28
C SER A 146 -4.16 13.47 16.13
N PHE A 147 -3.68 13.24 14.91
CA PHE A 147 -2.54 12.37 14.67
C PHE A 147 -1.32 13.12 14.13
N ASP A 148 -0.14 12.76 14.63
CA ASP A 148 1.14 13.22 14.09
C ASP A 148 1.51 12.45 12.82
N VAL A 149 1.20 11.14 12.79
CA VAL A 149 1.44 10.25 11.66
C VAL A 149 0.20 9.43 11.35
N ILE A 150 -0.13 9.33 10.07
CA ILE A 150 -1.10 8.35 9.56
C ILE A 150 -0.37 7.45 8.58
N SER A 151 -0.43 6.13 8.81
CA SER A 151 0.15 5.11 7.91
C SER A 151 -0.92 4.41 7.09
N LEU A 152 -0.62 4.19 5.79
CA LEU A 152 -1.41 3.39 4.84
C LEU A 152 -0.46 2.41 4.15
N LEU A 153 -0.13 1.31 4.83
CA LEU A 153 0.92 0.38 4.40
C LEU A 153 0.34 -0.80 3.63
N ASP A 154 0.35 -0.69 2.30
CA ASP A 154 -0.23 -1.62 1.32
C ASP A 154 -1.79 -1.61 1.26
N VAL A 155 -2.44 -0.57 1.77
CA VAL A 155 -3.90 -0.45 1.91
C VAL A 155 -4.53 0.43 0.82
N LEU A 156 -3.95 1.58 0.51
CA LEU A 156 -4.54 2.57 -0.41
C LEU A 156 -4.95 2.00 -1.78
N VAL A 157 -4.26 0.97 -2.23
CA VAL A 157 -4.54 0.26 -3.50
C VAL A 157 -5.85 -0.56 -3.47
N MET A 158 -6.37 -0.81 -2.28
CA MET A 158 -7.61 -1.56 -2.04
C MET A 158 -8.79 -0.67 -1.60
N CYS A 159 -8.55 0.62 -1.33
CA CYS A 159 -9.61 1.55 -0.95
C CYS A 159 -10.55 1.81 -2.15
N PRO A 160 -11.87 1.71 -1.99
CA PRO A 160 -12.83 2.01 -3.06
C PRO A 160 -12.74 3.46 -3.56
N ASP A 161 -12.50 4.41 -2.67
CA ASP A 161 -12.22 5.81 -3.00
C ASP A 161 -10.91 6.30 -2.35
N PRO A 162 -9.75 6.07 -3.01
CA PRO A 162 -8.46 6.44 -2.45
C PRO A 162 -8.27 7.97 -2.32
N LEU A 163 -8.95 8.78 -3.13
CA LEU A 163 -8.89 10.23 -3.00
C LEU A 163 -9.62 10.71 -1.76
N LEU A 164 -10.81 10.18 -1.48
CA LEU A 164 -11.59 10.50 -0.27
C LEU A 164 -10.86 10.01 0.98
N THR A 165 -10.30 8.79 0.95
CA THR A 165 -9.45 8.25 2.03
C THR A 165 -8.29 9.19 2.36
N LEU A 166 -7.57 9.69 1.35
CA LEU A 166 -6.47 10.64 1.56
C LEU A 166 -6.94 12.00 2.07
N LYS A 167 -8.09 12.50 1.63
CA LYS A 167 -8.68 13.74 2.16
C LYS A 167 -9.06 13.57 3.64
N LYS A 168 -9.65 12.44 4.02
CA LYS A 168 -9.95 12.16 5.44
C LYS A 168 -8.67 12.09 6.26
N ALA A 169 -7.64 11.37 5.78
CA ALA A 169 -6.33 11.34 6.43
C ALA A 169 -5.73 12.75 6.61
N TYR A 170 -5.84 13.60 5.59
CA TYR A 170 -5.39 15.00 5.68
C TYR A 170 -6.11 15.77 6.79
N LEU A 171 -7.43 15.60 6.94
CA LEU A 171 -8.20 16.27 7.99
C LEU A 171 -7.76 15.82 9.40
N LEU A 172 -7.53 14.51 9.57
CA LEU A 172 -7.15 13.91 10.85
C LEU A 172 -5.72 14.20 11.28
N LEU A 173 -4.81 14.52 10.35
CA LEU A 173 -3.44 14.90 10.69
C LEU A 173 -3.39 16.26 11.37
N LYS A 174 -2.54 16.40 12.37
CA LYS A 174 -2.14 17.67 12.99
C LYS A 174 -1.43 18.58 12.00
N LYS A 175 -1.33 19.88 12.31
CA LYS A 175 -0.43 20.80 11.58
C LYS A 175 0.99 20.22 11.64
N LYS A 176 1.69 20.14 10.50
CA LYS A 176 3.01 19.48 10.34
C LYS A 176 2.99 17.94 10.45
N GLY A 177 1.83 17.31 10.63
CA GLY A 177 1.68 15.87 10.59
C GLY A 177 2.00 15.29 9.19
N VAL A 178 2.30 14.02 9.13
CA VAL A 178 2.70 13.35 7.89
C VAL A 178 1.88 12.10 7.60
N VAL A 179 1.62 11.85 6.33
CA VAL A 179 1.12 10.57 5.88
C VAL A 179 2.29 9.71 5.36
N ALA A 180 2.36 8.46 5.80
CA ALA A 180 3.33 7.47 5.33
C ALA A 180 2.60 6.38 4.55
N ILE A 181 2.87 6.25 3.25
CA ILE A 181 2.17 5.32 2.38
C ILE A 181 3.17 4.35 1.77
N ARG A 182 2.85 3.07 1.85
CA ARG A 182 3.52 2.03 1.04
C ARG A 182 2.53 1.45 0.05
N LEU A 183 2.97 1.30 -1.20
CA LEU A 183 2.14 0.71 -2.24
C LEU A 183 3.01 0.07 -3.34
N ARG A 184 2.43 -0.85 -4.11
CA ARG A 184 3.10 -1.46 -5.25
C ARG A 184 3.33 -0.45 -6.35
N ASN A 185 4.50 -0.49 -7.00
CA ASN A 185 4.85 0.40 -8.10
C ASN A 185 4.28 -0.13 -9.42
N TYR A 186 3.37 0.62 -10.03
CA TYR A 186 2.77 0.25 -11.31
C TYR A 186 3.80 0.00 -12.42
N TYR A 187 4.86 0.80 -12.50
CA TYR A 187 5.88 0.62 -13.54
C TYR A 187 6.59 -0.73 -13.39
N PHE A 188 6.94 -1.11 -12.17
CA PHE A 188 7.53 -2.42 -11.91
C PHE A 188 6.53 -3.55 -12.25
N GLN A 189 5.28 -3.45 -11.79
CA GLN A 189 4.26 -4.46 -12.05
C GLN A 189 4.02 -4.64 -13.56
N ARG A 190 4.01 -3.55 -14.31
CA ARG A 190 3.87 -3.57 -15.76
C ARG A 190 5.04 -4.27 -16.45
N ILE A 191 6.28 -3.99 -16.04
CA ILE A 191 7.48 -4.65 -16.60
C ILE A 191 7.41 -6.16 -16.34
N ILE A 192 7.16 -6.56 -15.11
CA ILE A 192 7.05 -7.98 -14.72
C ILE A 192 5.93 -8.66 -15.52
N HIS A 193 4.78 -8.00 -15.64
CA HIS A 193 3.68 -8.54 -16.45
C HIS A 193 4.08 -8.74 -17.92
N GLN A 194 4.74 -7.78 -18.54
CA GLN A 194 5.20 -7.89 -19.93
C GLN A 194 6.22 -9.02 -20.09
N VAL A 195 7.22 -9.11 -19.21
CA VAL A 195 8.20 -10.19 -19.20
C VAL A 195 7.49 -11.55 -19.11
N TYR A 196 6.48 -11.64 -18.25
CA TYR A 196 5.70 -12.87 -18.10
C TYR A 196 4.81 -13.18 -19.30
N HIS A 197 4.22 -12.16 -19.89
CA HIS A 197 3.35 -12.31 -21.06
C HIS A 197 4.13 -12.82 -22.28
N TYR A 198 5.28 -12.25 -22.57
CA TYR A 198 6.11 -12.64 -23.72
C TYR A 198 6.97 -13.87 -23.45
N GLY A 199 7.38 -14.12 -22.22
CA GLY A 199 8.16 -15.30 -21.80
C GLY A 199 7.32 -16.47 -21.25
N GLY A 200 6.00 -16.40 -21.34
CA GLY A 200 5.09 -17.30 -20.63
C GLY A 200 5.29 -18.78 -20.89
N TRP A 201 5.70 -19.17 -22.10
CA TRP A 201 6.03 -20.56 -22.44
C TRP A 201 7.19 -21.10 -21.60
N LEU A 202 8.21 -20.29 -21.35
CA LEU A 202 9.38 -20.66 -20.54
C LEU A 202 9.00 -20.76 -19.06
N PHE A 203 8.23 -19.80 -18.56
CA PHE A 203 7.78 -19.75 -17.17
C PHE A 203 6.78 -20.86 -16.85
N SER A 204 5.89 -21.22 -17.77
CA SER A 204 4.96 -22.32 -17.61
C SER A 204 5.68 -23.67 -17.55
N LYS A 205 6.71 -23.88 -18.38
CA LYS A 205 7.57 -25.08 -18.36
C LYS A 205 8.23 -25.28 -16.98
N TRP A 206 8.61 -24.19 -16.33
CA TRP A 206 9.28 -24.23 -15.01
C TRP A 206 8.30 -24.01 -13.85
N LYS A 207 7.00 -24.00 -14.11
CA LYS A 207 5.93 -23.79 -13.10
C LYS A 207 6.17 -22.54 -12.23
N ILE A 208 6.74 -21.48 -12.79
CA ILE A 208 6.97 -20.22 -12.08
C ILE A 208 5.66 -19.42 -12.12
N PRO A 209 5.04 -19.07 -10.98
CA PRO A 209 3.79 -18.33 -10.96
C PRO A 209 4.00 -16.86 -11.38
N ASN A 210 2.98 -16.26 -12.02
CA ASN A 210 3.04 -14.85 -12.38
C ASN A 210 3.02 -13.98 -11.10
N PRO A 211 4.09 -13.22 -10.80
CA PRO A 211 4.17 -12.42 -9.59
C PRO A 211 3.51 -11.03 -9.73
N SER A 212 2.98 -10.69 -10.91
CA SER A 212 2.29 -9.41 -11.09
C SER A 212 0.91 -9.46 -10.46
N VAL A 213 0.60 -8.48 -9.62
CA VAL A 213 -0.69 -8.34 -8.95
C VAL A 213 -1.20 -6.92 -9.17
N PHE A 214 -2.41 -6.81 -9.73
CA PHE A 214 -3.10 -5.55 -9.89
C PHE A 214 -4.30 -5.52 -8.95
N HIS A 215 -4.34 -4.49 -8.10
CA HIS A 215 -5.41 -4.24 -7.14
C HIS A 215 -6.49 -3.33 -7.76
N LEU A 216 -7.37 -2.76 -6.94
CA LEU A 216 -8.40 -1.83 -7.41
C LEU A 216 -7.77 -0.62 -8.12
N TYR A 217 -6.67 -0.11 -7.56
CA TYR A 217 -5.88 0.98 -8.13
C TYR A 217 -4.41 0.61 -8.23
N SER A 218 -3.77 1.06 -9.30
CA SER A 218 -2.35 0.85 -9.56
C SER A 218 -1.66 2.20 -9.73
N PHE A 219 -0.79 2.54 -8.80
CA PHE A 219 -0.15 3.84 -8.74
C PHE A 219 1.28 3.81 -9.30
N SER A 220 1.58 4.78 -10.13
CA SER A 220 2.95 5.19 -10.45
C SER A 220 3.40 6.33 -9.53
N PRO A 221 4.70 6.67 -9.46
CA PRO A 221 5.17 7.84 -8.72
C PRO A 221 4.42 9.13 -9.09
N SER A 222 4.12 9.32 -10.37
CA SER A 222 3.43 10.52 -10.84
C SER A 222 1.95 10.54 -10.44
N THR A 223 1.26 9.41 -10.48
CA THR A 223 -0.18 9.36 -10.18
C THR A 223 -0.46 9.47 -8.68
N ILE A 224 0.36 8.84 -7.82
CA ILE A 224 0.22 9.03 -6.37
C ILE A 224 0.57 10.46 -5.95
N LYS A 225 1.58 11.09 -6.56
CA LYS A 225 1.90 12.49 -6.32
C LYS A 225 0.72 13.42 -6.66
N LYS A 226 0.11 13.23 -7.84
CA LYS A 226 -1.08 14.00 -8.26
C LYS A 226 -2.25 13.82 -7.30
N MET A 227 -2.48 12.58 -6.81
CA MET A 227 -3.57 12.29 -5.89
C MET A 227 -3.36 12.95 -4.53
N LEU A 228 -2.15 12.89 -3.98
CA LEU A 228 -1.78 13.57 -2.74
C LEU A 228 -1.92 15.09 -2.83
N LEU A 229 -1.43 15.71 -3.91
CA LEU A 229 -1.62 17.15 -4.15
C LEU A 229 -3.10 17.52 -4.18
N LYS A 230 -3.93 16.70 -4.85
CA LYS A 230 -5.39 16.93 -4.90
C LYS A 230 -6.08 16.73 -3.56
N ALA A 231 -5.53 15.89 -2.68
CA ALA A 231 -6.01 15.70 -1.31
C ALA A 231 -5.57 16.79 -0.33
N GLY A 232 -4.66 17.71 -0.75
CA GLY A 232 -4.18 18.84 0.05
C GLY A 232 -2.74 18.69 0.57
N PHE A 233 -2.11 17.55 0.41
CA PHE A 233 -0.74 17.29 0.89
C PHE A 233 0.30 18.07 0.09
N ASN A 234 1.37 18.42 0.77
CA ASN A 234 2.53 19.08 0.21
C ASN A 234 3.84 18.33 0.53
N ASN A 235 4.99 18.86 0.11
CA ASN A 235 6.32 18.30 0.39
C ASN A 235 6.40 16.78 0.18
N ILE A 236 5.86 16.30 -0.93
CA ILE A 236 5.70 14.88 -1.23
C ILE A 236 7.05 14.28 -1.64
N LYS A 237 7.54 13.31 -0.86
CA LYS A 237 8.77 12.54 -1.10
C LYS A 237 8.41 11.14 -1.49
N ILE A 238 8.89 10.70 -2.66
CA ILE A 238 8.65 9.36 -3.19
C ILE A 238 9.99 8.69 -3.44
N LYS A 239 10.16 7.48 -2.94
CA LYS A 239 11.35 6.65 -3.16
C LYS A 239 10.99 5.18 -3.30
N ASN A 240 11.94 4.37 -3.74
CA ASN A 240 11.80 2.92 -3.62
C ASN A 240 11.62 2.55 -2.14
N SER A 241 10.66 1.67 -1.85
CA SER A 241 10.41 1.19 -0.49
C SER A 241 11.60 0.37 0.02
N TYR A 242 11.77 0.27 1.33
CA TYR A 242 12.73 -0.65 1.93
C TYR A 242 12.39 -2.10 1.60
N LEU A 243 13.43 -2.95 1.59
CA LEU A 243 13.28 -4.38 1.35
C LEU A 243 12.43 -5.03 2.45
N THR A 244 11.48 -5.87 2.04
CA THR A 244 10.76 -6.79 2.91
C THR A 244 11.29 -8.21 2.70
N THR A 245 11.43 -8.99 3.77
CA THR A 245 11.91 -10.38 3.72
C THR A 245 10.70 -11.32 3.66
N GLY A 246 10.62 -12.21 2.69
CA GLY A 246 9.52 -13.17 2.60
C GLY A 246 8.19 -12.63 2.05
N ASP A 247 7.18 -13.45 2.13
CA ASP A 247 5.78 -13.15 1.79
C ASP A 247 4.95 -13.20 3.07
N PRO A 248 4.42 -12.07 3.56
CA PRO A 248 3.67 -12.02 4.81
C PRO A 248 2.32 -12.73 4.74
N TYR A 249 1.89 -13.12 3.55
CA TYR A 249 0.57 -13.69 3.30
C TYR A 249 0.61 -15.18 2.94
N GLY A 250 1.80 -15.79 2.92
CA GLY A 250 1.97 -17.23 2.63
C GLY A 250 1.58 -17.66 1.21
N ILE A 251 1.28 -16.70 0.31
CA ILE A 251 0.74 -16.97 -1.03
C ILE A 251 1.78 -17.67 -1.92
N VAL A 252 3.05 -17.38 -1.72
CA VAL A 252 4.15 -17.96 -2.49
C VAL A 252 5.12 -18.67 -1.55
N LYS A 253 5.18 -20.02 -1.62
CA LYS A 253 6.29 -20.77 -1.02
C LYS A 253 7.58 -20.25 -1.63
N SER A 254 8.30 -19.38 -0.91
CA SER A 254 9.48 -18.73 -1.43
C SER A 254 10.63 -19.72 -1.55
N SER A 255 10.90 -20.12 -2.80
CA SER A 255 12.13 -20.87 -3.10
C SER A 255 13.37 -20.00 -2.80
N PHE A 256 14.49 -20.61 -2.55
CA PHE A 256 15.77 -19.92 -2.38
C PHE A 256 16.07 -18.96 -3.54
N LEU A 257 15.79 -19.37 -4.79
CA LEU A 257 15.91 -18.56 -5.99
C LEU A 257 15.01 -17.32 -5.97
N ALA A 258 13.78 -17.43 -5.48
CA ALA A 258 12.87 -16.29 -5.36
C ALA A 258 13.38 -15.26 -4.35
N LYS A 259 14.03 -15.69 -3.28
CA LYS A 259 14.67 -14.78 -2.31
C LYS A 259 15.85 -14.04 -2.94
N ILE A 260 16.73 -14.75 -3.67
CA ILE A 260 17.86 -14.14 -4.36
C ILE A 260 17.39 -13.13 -5.41
N THR A 261 16.44 -13.51 -6.27
CA THR A 261 15.88 -12.59 -7.29
C THR A 261 15.28 -11.35 -6.68
N LYS A 262 14.57 -11.48 -5.56
CA LYS A 262 14.00 -10.34 -4.82
C LYS A 262 15.09 -9.39 -4.32
N VAL A 263 16.17 -9.94 -3.76
CA VAL A 263 17.31 -9.15 -3.24
C VAL A 263 18.04 -8.46 -4.39
N LEU A 264 18.37 -9.19 -5.46
CA LEU A 264 19.03 -8.63 -6.65
C LEU A 264 18.18 -7.51 -7.29
N THR A 265 16.89 -7.73 -7.47
CA THR A 265 15.97 -6.72 -7.99
C THR A 265 15.92 -5.48 -7.09
N TYR A 266 15.91 -5.66 -5.78
CA TYR A 266 15.95 -4.54 -4.85
C TYR A 266 17.22 -3.72 -5.01
N TYR A 267 18.40 -4.34 -4.96
CA TYR A 267 19.67 -3.60 -5.06
C TYR A 267 19.88 -2.97 -6.44
N SER A 268 19.52 -3.64 -7.53
CA SER A 268 19.63 -3.06 -8.88
C SER A 268 18.73 -1.83 -9.05
N THR A 269 17.50 -1.87 -8.54
CA THR A 269 16.59 -0.71 -8.59
C THR A 269 17.03 0.42 -7.65
N GLN A 270 17.68 0.12 -6.53
CA GLN A 270 18.30 1.13 -5.66
C GLN A 270 19.51 1.80 -6.33
N LEU A 271 20.37 1.03 -6.99
CA LEU A 271 21.49 1.59 -7.76
C LEU A 271 20.98 2.56 -8.84
N LEU A 272 19.98 2.15 -9.63
CA LEU A 272 19.35 3.02 -10.63
C LEU A 272 18.78 4.30 -10.00
N TYR A 273 18.15 4.19 -8.84
CA TYR A 273 17.64 5.35 -8.10
C TYR A 273 18.77 6.31 -7.70
N TYR A 274 19.86 5.80 -7.14
CA TYR A 274 21.01 6.64 -6.74
C TYR A 274 21.74 7.26 -7.93
N PHE A 275 22.05 6.48 -8.96
CA PHE A 275 22.73 7.00 -10.16
C PHE A 275 21.89 8.00 -10.95
N SER A 276 20.56 7.91 -10.85
CA SER A 276 19.64 8.89 -11.46
C SER A 276 19.36 10.10 -10.57
N PHE A 277 20.01 10.23 -9.43
CA PHE A 277 19.72 11.27 -8.43
C PHE A 277 18.24 11.27 -8.01
N GLY A 278 17.65 10.09 -7.82
CA GLY A 278 16.26 9.91 -7.41
C GLY A 278 15.22 10.10 -8.53
N LYS A 279 15.62 10.30 -9.77
CA LYS A 279 14.69 10.49 -10.90
C LYS A 279 14.04 9.19 -11.36
N ILE A 280 14.77 8.07 -11.30
CA ILE A 280 14.28 6.76 -11.72
C ILE A 280 13.83 5.95 -10.50
N ILE A 281 12.51 5.76 -10.36
CA ILE A 281 11.91 5.02 -9.26
C ILE A 281 11.23 3.77 -9.84
N LEU A 282 11.96 2.66 -9.88
CA LEU A 282 11.53 1.39 -10.49
C LEU A 282 11.48 0.22 -9.50
N GLY A 283 11.67 0.46 -8.21
CA GLY A 283 11.55 -0.59 -7.20
C GLY A 283 10.17 -1.24 -7.16
N PRO A 284 10.06 -2.47 -6.65
CA PRO A 284 8.79 -3.23 -6.60
C PRO A 284 7.67 -2.51 -5.86
N SER A 285 8.03 -1.73 -4.85
CA SER A 285 7.10 -0.91 -4.05
C SER A 285 7.65 0.50 -3.86
N LEU A 286 6.74 1.44 -3.73
CA LEU A 286 7.01 2.84 -3.41
C LEU A 286 6.85 3.06 -1.90
N LEU A 287 7.71 3.89 -1.32
CA LEU A 287 7.48 4.54 -0.05
C LEU A 287 7.26 6.03 -0.31
N VAL A 288 6.12 6.53 0.13
CA VAL A 288 5.68 7.91 -0.06
C VAL A 288 5.46 8.52 1.31
N ILE A 289 6.05 9.69 1.53
CA ILE A 289 5.80 10.50 2.74
C ILE A 289 5.44 11.91 2.28
N ALA A 290 4.33 12.41 2.81
CA ALA A 290 3.85 13.74 2.48
C ALA A 290 3.39 14.49 3.73
N ASN A 291 3.58 15.80 3.75
CA ASN A 291 3.18 16.67 4.86
C ASN A 291 1.77 17.24 4.64
N LYS A 292 1.09 17.48 5.77
CA LYS A 292 -0.10 18.32 5.80
C LYS A 292 0.26 19.78 5.67
#